data_8416dda319dfaea64ca589e79331a0b3
#
_entry.id   8416dda319dfaea64ca589e79331a0b3
#
_cell.length_a   1.000
_cell.length_b   1.000
_cell.length_c   1.000
_cell.angle_alpha   90.00
_cell.angle_beta   90.00
_cell.angle_gamma   90.00
#
_symmetry.space_group_name_H-M   'P 1'
#
loop_
_entity.id
_entity.type
_entity.pdbx_description
1 polymer ?
#
loop_
_entity_poly.entity_id
_entity_poly.type
_entity_poly.pdbx_seq_one_letter_code
_entity_poly.pdbx_strand_id
1 'polypeptide(L)'
;MDYDMYEICASRARLFKEYKDVQREKSADTDILVTCDENNIYRWTAHIKGPAETPYQEGIFQLSINVPEQYPLVPPQVRFLTKVFHPNVHFKTGEICLDILKTAWSPAWTLQSVCRAIIALMAHPEPDSPLNCDCGNLLRSGDLRGYQSMACMYTRLSAAPNVCF
;
A
#
# COMPACT_ATOMS: atom_id res chain seq x y z
N MET A 1 4.16 -9.53 -35.41
CA MET A 1 3.09 -9.92 -34.50
C MET A 1 3.56 -9.51 -33.11
N ASP A 2 2.87 -8.57 -32.59
CA ASP A 2 3.41 -7.71 -31.56
C ASP A 2 3.47 -8.40 -30.21
N TYR A 3 4.69 -8.59 -29.70
CA TYR A 3 4.94 -9.02 -28.32
C TYR A 3 4.14 -8.19 -27.32
N ASP A 4 4.00 -6.90 -27.60
CA ASP A 4 3.23 -5.96 -26.77
C ASP A 4 1.76 -6.36 -26.61
N MET A 5 1.14 -6.90 -27.66
CA MET A 5 -0.28 -7.29 -27.60
C MET A 5 -0.51 -8.55 -26.78
N TYR A 6 0.46 -9.48 -26.75
CA TYR A 6 0.39 -10.67 -25.89
C TYR A 6 0.55 -10.28 -24.41
N GLU A 7 1.45 -9.37 -24.08
CA GLU A 7 1.66 -8.89 -22.73
C GLU A 7 0.44 -8.15 -22.20
N ILE A 8 -0.17 -7.29 -23.01
CA ILE A 8 -1.41 -6.58 -22.66
C ILE A 8 -2.55 -7.57 -22.42
N CYS A 9 -2.72 -8.59 -23.24
CA CYS A 9 -3.74 -9.61 -23.03
C CYS A 9 -3.48 -10.43 -21.77
N ALA A 10 -2.22 -10.79 -21.50
CA ALA A 10 -1.85 -11.54 -20.31
C ALA A 10 -2.06 -10.73 -19.03
N SER A 11 -1.69 -9.45 -19.01
CA SER A 11 -1.89 -8.56 -17.86
C SER A 11 -3.37 -8.34 -17.57
N ARG A 12 -4.18 -8.11 -18.60
CA ARG A 12 -5.63 -7.99 -18.46
C ARG A 12 -6.27 -9.24 -17.87
N ALA A 13 -5.91 -10.42 -18.40
CA ALA A 13 -6.42 -11.70 -17.91
C ALA A 13 -6.07 -11.90 -16.44
N ARG A 14 -4.83 -11.59 -16.05
CA ARG A 14 -4.37 -11.64 -14.67
C ARG A 14 -5.16 -10.67 -13.78
N LEU A 15 -5.34 -9.42 -14.20
CA LEU A 15 -6.08 -8.41 -13.44
C LEU A 15 -7.58 -8.76 -13.32
N PHE A 16 -8.18 -9.33 -14.36
CA PHE A 16 -9.56 -9.84 -14.27
C PHE A 16 -9.69 -10.96 -13.25
N LYS A 17 -8.72 -11.86 -13.21
CA LYS A 17 -8.69 -12.92 -12.20
C LYS A 17 -8.61 -12.31 -10.79
N GLU A 18 -7.69 -11.39 -10.56
CA GLU A 18 -7.56 -10.71 -9.27
C GLU A 18 -8.82 -9.94 -8.90
N TYR A 19 -9.45 -9.27 -9.86
CA TYR A 19 -10.73 -8.60 -9.65
C TYR A 19 -11.81 -9.58 -9.13
N LYS A 20 -11.94 -10.74 -9.76
CA LYS A 20 -12.89 -11.78 -9.33
C LYS A 20 -12.55 -12.32 -7.94
N ASP A 21 -11.27 -12.52 -7.67
CA ASP A 21 -10.80 -13.02 -6.36
C ASP A 21 -11.11 -12.01 -5.26
N VAL A 22 -10.84 -10.73 -5.49
CA VAL A 22 -11.17 -9.63 -4.55
C VAL A 22 -12.68 -9.55 -4.31
N GLN A 23 -13.52 -9.68 -5.35
CA GLN A 23 -14.97 -9.65 -5.18
C GLN A 23 -15.48 -10.84 -4.36
N ARG A 24 -14.87 -12.00 -4.51
CA ARG A 24 -15.19 -13.21 -3.75
C ARG A 24 -14.77 -13.10 -2.29
N GLU A 25 -13.61 -12.51 -2.02
CA GLU A 25 -13.01 -12.40 -0.69
C GLU A 25 -13.42 -11.14 0.08
N LYS A 26 -14.22 -10.28 -0.53
CA LYS A 26 -14.61 -8.97 0.02
C LYS A 26 -15.20 -9.04 1.44
N SER A 27 -15.83 -10.16 1.78
CA SER A 27 -16.39 -10.40 3.12
C SER A 27 -15.41 -11.09 4.08
N ALA A 28 -14.32 -11.66 3.56
CA ALA A 28 -13.35 -12.43 4.36
C ALA A 28 -12.23 -11.57 4.94
N ASP A 29 -11.80 -10.53 4.21
CA ASP A 29 -10.77 -9.61 4.67
C ASP A 29 -11.40 -8.28 5.10
N THR A 30 -11.44 -8.06 6.41
CA THR A 30 -12.03 -6.85 7.00
C THR A 30 -11.06 -5.68 7.07
N ASP A 31 -9.78 -5.89 6.77
CA ASP A 31 -8.72 -4.89 6.91
C ASP A 31 -8.33 -4.24 5.59
N ILE A 32 -8.70 -4.85 4.46
CA ILE A 32 -8.32 -4.40 3.13
C ILE A 32 -9.54 -4.37 2.22
N LEU A 33 -9.75 -3.22 1.59
CA LEU A 33 -10.73 -3.06 0.52
C LEU A 33 -10.02 -2.59 -0.74
N VAL A 34 -9.93 -3.45 -1.75
CA VAL A 34 -9.33 -3.14 -3.05
C VAL A 34 -10.44 -2.94 -4.07
N THR A 35 -10.39 -1.82 -4.78
CA THR A 35 -11.38 -1.47 -5.82
C THR A 35 -10.69 -1.12 -7.13
N CYS A 36 -11.24 -1.59 -8.23
CA CYS A 36 -10.78 -1.27 -9.58
C CYS A 36 -11.56 -0.08 -10.14
N ASP A 37 -10.89 0.79 -10.87
CA ASP A 37 -11.54 1.82 -11.66
C ASP A 37 -12.43 1.17 -12.73
N GLU A 38 -13.68 1.60 -12.84
CA GLU A 38 -14.65 1.05 -13.80
C GLU A 38 -14.23 1.23 -15.25
N ASN A 39 -13.45 2.25 -15.54
CA ASN A 39 -13.01 2.60 -16.90
C ASN A 39 -11.58 2.16 -17.21
N ASN A 40 -10.80 1.74 -16.22
CA ASN A 40 -9.40 1.40 -16.42
C ASN A 40 -8.94 0.29 -15.47
N ILE A 41 -8.79 -0.91 -16.02
CA ILE A 41 -8.35 -2.09 -15.26
C ILE A 41 -6.91 -1.97 -14.73
N TYR A 42 -6.13 -1.02 -15.19
CA TYR A 42 -4.77 -0.76 -14.73
C TYR A 42 -4.72 0.26 -13.57
N ARG A 43 -5.87 0.81 -13.18
CA ARG A 43 -5.96 1.76 -12.08
C ARG A 43 -6.82 1.20 -10.95
N TRP A 44 -6.21 1.08 -9.79
CA TRP A 44 -6.87 0.55 -8.59
C TRP A 44 -6.68 1.49 -7.41
N THR A 45 -7.57 1.39 -6.46
CA THR A 45 -7.51 2.07 -5.18
C THR A 45 -7.68 1.04 -4.08
N ALA A 46 -6.94 1.18 -3.00
CA ALA A 46 -7.12 0.35 -1.83
C ALA A 46 -7.36 1.21 -0.59
N HIS A 47 -8.18 0.70 0.31
CA HIS A 47 -8.31 1.22 1.66
C HIS A 47 -7.80 0.15 2.62
N ILE A 48 -6.87 0.52 3.48
CA ILE A 48 -6.29 -0.38 4.46
C ILE A 48 -6.49 0.17 5.87
N LYS A 49 -6.76 -0.70 6.81
CA LYS A 49 -6.83 -0.34 8.23
C LYS A 49 -5.44 -0.32 8.83
N GLY A 50 -5.16 0.70 9.61
CA GLY A 50 -3.94 0.75 10.42
C GLY A 50 -3.89 -0.42 11.38
N PRO A 51 -2.71 -1.09 11.51
CA PRO A 51 -2.60 -2.27 12.36
C PRO A 51 -2.83 -1.93 13.84
N ALA A 52 -3.44 -2.86 14.56
CA ALA A 52 -3.65 -2.75 15.99
C ALA A 52 -2.31 -2.64 16.76
N GLU A 53 -2.36 -2.02 17.92
CA GLU A 53 -1.18 -1.82 18.79
C GLU A 53 -0.05 -1.01 18.14
N THR A 54 -0.40 -0.19 17.13
CA THR A 54 0.50 0.75 16.49
C THR A 54 -0.08 2.17 16.58
N PRO A 55 0.72 3.22 16.35
CA PRO A 55 0.18 4.58 16.30
C PRO A 55 -0.78 4.81 15.13
N TYR A 56 -0.90 3.86 14.21
CA TYR A 56 -1.80 3.92 13.03
C TYR A 56 -3.15 3.25 13.28
N GLN A 57 -3.35 2.61 14.42
CA GLN A 57 -4.60 1.93 14.74
C GLN A 57 -5.81 2.85 14.59
N GLU A 58 -6.95 2.30 14.20
CA GLU A 58 -8.20 3.02 13.93
C GLU A 58 -8.14 3.98 12.73
N GLY A 59 -6.99 4.14 12.09
CA GLY A 59 -6.87 4.89 10.84
C GLY A 59 -7.26 4.05 9.63
N ILE A 60 -7.84 4.71 8.62
CA ILE A 60 -8.09 4.14 7.31
C ILE A 60 -7.25 4.91 6.30
N PHE A 61 -6.34 4.20 5.64
CA PHE A 61 -5.37 4.77 4.73
C PHE A 61 -5.72 4.39 3.29
N GLN A 62 -5.78 5.37 2.42
CA GLN A 62 -6.03 5.19 1.01
C GLN A 62 -4.72 5.04 0.25
N LEU A 63 -4.65 4.03 -0.61
CA LEU A 63 -3.54 3.76 -1.50
C LEU A 63 -3.97 3.95 -2.96
N SER A 64 -3.10 4.53 -3.78
CA SER A 64 -3.21 4.51 -5.23
C SER A 64 -2.36 3.38 -5.76
N ILE A 65 -2.92 2.57 -6.65
CA ILE A 65 -2.25 1.44 -7.30
C ILE A 65 -2.33 1.65 -8.81
N ASN A 66 -1.19 1.92 -9.44
CA ASN A 66 -1.08 1.99 -10.88
C ASN A 66 -0.36 0.73 -11.38
N VAL A 67 -1.06 -0.04 -12.20
CA VAL A 67 -0.56 -1.33 -12.71
C VAL A 67 0.03 -1.11 -14.10
N PRO A 68 1.30 -1.50 -14.35
CA PRO A 68 1.87 -1.40 -15.67
C PRO A 68 1.33 -2.48 -16.61
N GLU A 69 1.43 -2.25 -17.91
CA GLU A 69 0.99 -3.22 -18.93
C GLU A 69 1.77 -4.55 -18.89
N GLN A 70 2.99 -4.51 -18.38
CA GLN A 70 3.85 -5.69 -18.20
C GLN A 70 3.54 -6.49 -16.92
N TYR A 71 2.57 -6.06 -16.14
CA TYR A 71 2.12 -6.81 -14.96
C TYR A 71 1.65 -8.22 -15.36
N PRO A 72 1.96 -9.29 -14.65
CA PRO A 72 2.64 -9.35 -13.35
C PRO A 72 4.17 -9.53 -13.42
N LEU A 73 4.80 -9.38 -14.56
CA LEU A 73 6.26 -9.48 -14.70
C LEU A 73 6.97 -8.29 -14.05
N VAL A 74 6.30 -7.14 -14.06
CA VAL A 74 6.75 -5.88 -13.45
C VAL A 74 5.81 -5.54 -12.31
N PRO A 75 6.32 -5.02 -11.17
CA PRO A 75 5.49 -4.70 -10.01
C PRO A 75 4.53 -3.54 -10.27
N PRO A 76 3.42 -3.46 -9.53
CA PRO A 76 2.58 -2.28 -9.54
C PRO A 76 3.28 -1.11 -8.85
N GLN A 77 2.89 0.11 -9.21
CA GLN A 77 3.30 1.32 -8.50
C GLN A 77 2.25 1.65 -7.44
N VAL A 78 2.66 1.62 -6.19
CA VAL A 78 1.77 1.84 -5.04
C VAL A 78 2.28 3.01 -4.21
N ARG A 79 1.38 3.91 -3.83
CA ARG A 79 1.70 5.01 -2.93
C ARG A 79 0.52 5.33 -2.02
N PHE A 80 0.83 5.89 -0.85
CA PHE A 80 -0.20 6.46 0.02
C PHE A 80 -0.77 7.75 -0.57
N LEU A 81 -2.09 7.84 -0.60
CA LEU A 81 -2.80 9.09 -0.84
C LEU A 81 -3.09 9.80 0.48
N THR A 82 -3.32 9.04 1.55
CA THR A 82 -3.47 9.56 2.90
C THR A 82 -2.10 9.88 3.49
N LYS A 83 -1.96 11.03 4.13
CA LYS A 83 -0.71 11.36 4.83
C LYS A 83 -0.47 10.40 5.98
N VAL A 84 0.75 9.86 6.03
CA VAL A 84 1.20 8.96 7.08
C VAL A 84 2.61 9.34 7.52
N PHE A 85 2.83 9.39 8.83
CA PHE A 85 4.14 9.63 9.42
C PHE A 85 4.80 8.29 9.74
N HIS A 86 5.61 7.82 8.78
CA HIS A 86 6.28 6.52 8.84
C HIS A 86 7.66 6.63 8.19
N PRO A 87 8.70 5.97 8.72
CA PRO A 87 10.06 6.15 8.17
C PRO A 87 10.18 5.69 6.72
N ASN A 88 9.43 4.69 6.30
CA ASN A 88 9.53 4.09 4.97
C ASN A 88 8.50 4.65 3.97
N VAL A 89 7.84 5.74 4.31
CA VAL A 89 6.90 6.43 3.43
C VAL A 89 7.31 7.89 3.28
N HIS A 90 7.46 8.33 2.03
CA HIS A 90 7.76 9.74 1.76
C HIS A 90 6.56 10.60 2.17
N PHE A 91 6.78 11.56 3.04
CA PHE A 91 5.70 12.31 3.68
C PHE A 91 4.86 13.13 2.70
N LYS A 92 5.48 13.67 1.64
CA LYS A 92 4.78 14.51 0.65
C LYS A 92 4.20 13.69 -0.51
N THR A 93 4.95 12.71 -1.03
CA THR A 93 4.56 12.00 -2.25
C THR A 93 3.81 10.70 -1.97
N GLY A 94 3.91 10.16 -0.76
CA GLY A 94 3.33 8.86 -0.41
C GLY A 94 4.12 7.66 -0.94
N GLU A 95 5.29 7.88 -1.57
CA GLU A 95 6.15 6.80 -2.06
C GLU A 95 6.50 5.85 -0.92
N ILE A 96 6.50 4.55 -1.21
CA ILE A 96 6.73 3.47 -0.24
C ILE A 96 8.06 2.80 -0.54
N CYS A 97 8.95 2.74 0.46
CA CYS A 97 10.16 1.94 0.39
C CYS A 97 9.84 0.52 0.87
N LEU A 98 9.56 -0.37 -0.07
CA LEU A 98 9.25 -1.77 0.17
C LEU A 98 9.87 -2.62 -0.93
N ASP A 99 10.67 -3.61 -0.55
CA ASP A 99 11.47 -4.42 -1.47
C ASP A 99 10.64 -5.20 -2.49
N ILE A 100 9.48 -5.72 -2.08
CA ILE A 100 8.57 -6.45 -2.98
C ILE A 100 7.99 -5.56 -4.11
N LEU A 101 7.99 -4.25 -3.94
CA LEU A 101 7.60 -3.30 -4.98
C LEU A 101 8.75 -2.94 -5.93
N LYS A 102 9.93 -3.47 -5.70
CA LYS A 102 11.14 -3.19 -6.46
C LYS A 102 11.86 -4.49 -6.84
N THR A 103 12.99 -4.76 -6.21
CA THR A 103 13.90 -5.86 -6.57
C THR A 103 13.41 -7.24 -6.13
N ALA A 104 12.61 -7.33 -5.08
CA ALA A 104 12.06 -8.59 -4.57
C ALA A 104 10.66 -8.91 -5.12
N TRP A 105 10.20 -8.19 -6.14
CA TRP A 105 8.93 -8.48 -6.79
C TRP A 105 8.95 -9.86 -7.44
N SER A 106 7.82 -10.55 -7.35
CA SER A 106 7.55 -11.81 -8.03
C SER A 106 6.09 -11.82 -8.51
N PRO A 107 5.78 -12.46 -9.65
CA PRO A 107 4.40 -12.64 -10.10
C PRO A 107 3.48 -13.40 -9.14
N ALA A 108 4.03 -14.04 -8.13
CA ALA A 108 3.25 -14.69 -7.07
C ALA A 108 2.52 -13.68 -6.17
N TRP A 109 3.00 -12.43 -6.09
CA TRP A 109 2.32 -11.37 -5.38
C TRP A 109 1.07 -10.92 -6.14
N THR A 110 -0.01 -10.65 -5.40
CA THR A 110 -1.25 -10.05 -5.91
C THR A 110 -1.39 -8.63 -5.36
N LEU A 111 -2.30 -7.84 -5.94
CA LEU A 111 -2.57 -6.48 -5.44
C LEU A 111 -3.03 -6.53 -3.97
N GLN A 112 -3.84 -7.51 -3.60
CA GLN A 112 -4.29 -7.66 -2.22
C GLN A 112 -3.15 -8.08 -1.28
N SER A 113 -2.30 -9.01 -1.69
CA SER A 113 -1.14 -9.43 -0.87
C SER A 113 -0.12 -8.32 -0.70
N VAL A 114 0.04 -7.45 -1.70
CA VAL A 114 0.85 -6.22 -1.59
C VAL A 114 0.27 -5.29 -0.51
N CYS A 115 -1.04 -5.09 -0.49
CA CYS A 115 -1.69 -4.30 0.58
C CYS A 115 -1.44 -4.91 1.96
N ARG A 116 -1.50 -6.24 2.07
CA ARG A 116 -1.17 -6.93 3.33
C ARG A 116 0.28 -6.71 3.76
N ALA A 117 1.22 -6.73 2.82
CA ALA A 117 2.62 -6.43 3.09
C ALA A 117 2.83 -4.98 3.53
N ILE A 118 2.07 -4.04 2.99
CA ILE A 118 2.12 -2.63 3.40
C ILE A 118 1.62 -2.47 4.85
N ILE A 119 0.55 -3.17 5.23
CA ILE A 119 0.08 -3.18 6.63
C ILE A 119 1.17 -3.73 7.55
N ALA A 120 1.85 -4.80 7.15
CA ALA A 120 2.98 -5.35 7.92
C ALA A 120 4.14 -4.36 8.04
N LEU A 121 4.46 -3.62 6.99
CA LEU A 121 5.48 -2.56 7.02
C LEU A 121 5.09 -1.45 8.01
N MET A 122 3.82 -1.06 8.06
CA MET A 122 3.34 -0.07 9.04
C MET A 122 3.59 -0.51 10.48
N ALA A 123 3.42 -1.81 10.76
CA ALA A 123 3.65 -2.39 12.09
C ALA A 123 5.14 -2.59 12.42
N HIS A 124 5.98 -2.72 11.39
CA HIS A 124 7.41 -3.04 11.53
C HIS A 124 8.25 -2.05 10.74
N PRO A 125 8.42 -0.81 11.21
CA PRO A 125 9.20 0.20 10.51
C PRO A 125 10.68 -0.15 10.45
N GLU A 126 11.32 0.19 9.33
CA GLU A 126 12.75 0.02 9.10
C GLU A 126 13.43 1.40 9.04
N PRO A 127 13.98 1.89 10.15
CA PRO A 127 14.47 3.26 10.25
C PRO A 127 15.82 3.50 9.56
N ASP A 128 16.55 2.47 9.14
CA ASP A 128 17.92 2.61 8.63
C ASP A 128 18.01 3.20 7.21
N SER A 129 16.94 3.10 6.42
CA SER A 129 16.88 3.68 5.07
C SER A 129 15.59 4.51 4.92
N PRO A 130 15.48 5.64 5.64
CA PRO A 130 14.23 6.37 5.71
C PRO A 130 13.98 7.22 4.46
N LEU A 131 12.73 7.22 3.99
CA LEU A 131 12.19 8.23 3.07
C LEU A 131 11.67 9.46 3.83
N ASN A 132 11.29 9.28 5.08
CA ASN A 132 10.98 10.35 6.02
C ASN A 132 12.11 10.42 7.06
N CYS A 133 13.02 11.37 6.87
CA CYS A 133 14.21 11.49 7.72
C CYS A 133 13.86 11.88 9.15
N ASP A 134 12.86 12.72 9.35
CA ASP A 134 12.43 13.14 10.70
C ASP A 134 11.91 11.94 11.50
N CYS A 135 11.08 11.12 10.87
CA CYS A 135 10.57 9.90 11.48
C CYS A 135 11.70 8.89 11.75
N GLY A 136 12.57 8.68 10.77
CA GLY A 136 13.73 7.79 10.91
C GLY A 136 14.66 8.23 12.02
N ASN A 137 14.90 9.53 12.17
CA ASN A 137 15.75 10.07 13.23
C ASN A 137 15.16 9.85 14.63
N LEU A 138 13.85 10.04 14.80
CA LEU A 138 13.18 9.75 16.07
C LEU A 138 13.36 8.29 16.49
N LEU A 139 13.15 7.36 15.55
CA LEU A 139 13.29 5.94 15.83
C LEU A 139 14.74 5.52 16.11
N ARG A 140 15.71 6.01 15.31
CA ARG A 140 17.13 5.70 15.52
C ARG A 140 17.70 6.27 16.80
N SER A 141 17.21 7.42 17.24
CA SER A 141 17.62 8.03 18.50
C SER A 141 16.94 7.39 19.73
N GLY A 142 16.00 6.47 19.51
CA GLY A 142 15.24 5.83 20.58
C GLY A 142 14.11 6.67 21.14
N ASP A 143 13.77 7.80 20.49
CA ASP A 143 12.63 8.63 20.89
C ASP A 143 11.30 8.02 20.37
N LEU A 144 10.90 6.94 20.99
CA LEU A 144 9.65 6.24 20.67
C LEU A 144 8.42 7.08 20.97
N ARG A 145 8.49 7.93 22.01
CA ARG A 145 7.40 8.85 22.35
C ARG A 145 7.16 9.87 21.25
N GLY A 146 8.22 10.51 20.76
CA GLY A 146 8.14 11.47 19.68
C GLY A 146 7.56 10.83 18.42
N TYR A 147 8.07 9.66 18.05
CA TYR A 147 7.55 8.89 16.92
C TYR A 147 6.05 8.58 17.08
N GLN A 148 5.66 7.98 18.21
CA GLN A 148 4.26 7.61 18.47
C GLN A 148 3.33 8.82 18.47
N SER A 149 3.74 9.91 19.10
CA SER A 149 2.95 11.15 19.15
C SER A 149 2.71 11.73 17.77
N MET A 150 3.75 11.83 16.94
CA MET A 150 3.66 12.36 15.58
C MET A 150 2.83 11.46 14.68
N ALA A 151 3.10 10.16 14.70
CA ALA A 151 2.36 9.20 13.88
C ALA A 151 0.88 9.15 14.27
N CYS A 152 0.58 9.16 15.55
CA CYS A 152 -0.78 9.19 16.07
C CYS A 152 -1.53 10.47 15.68
N MET A 153 -0.87 11.60 15.80
CA MET A 153 -1.43 12.90 15.41
C MET A 153 -1.82 12.93 13.93
N TYR A 154 -0.92 12.54 13.05
CA TYR A 154 -1.21 12.50 11.61
C TYR A 154 -2.28 11.46 11.25
N THR A 155 -2.31 10.33 11.93
CA THR A 155 -3.39 9.33 11.76
C THR A 155 -4.75 9.94 12.09
N ARG A 156 -4.87 10.65 13.19
CA ARG A 156 -6.12 11.32 13.59
C ARG A 156 -6.53 12.43 12.63
N LEU A 157 -5.56 13.18 12.12
CA LEU A 157 -5.83 14.32 11.22
C LEU A 157 -6.18 13.87 9.80
N SER A 158 -5.55 12.81 9.29
CA SER A 158 -5.57 12.47 7.87
C SER A 158 -6.25 11.13 7.56
N ALA A 159 -6.29 10.21 8.51
CA ALA A 159 -6.79 8.86 8.33
C ALA A 159 -8.06 8.57 9.15
N ALA A 160 -8.82 9.61 9.51
CA ALA A 160 -10.10 9.43 10.20
C ALA A 160 -11.05 8.56 9.37
N PRO A 161 -11.81 7.64 10.01
CA PRO A 161 -12.67 6.70 9.30
C PRO A 161 -13.90 7.39 8.71
N ASN A 162 -13.76 7.94 7.51
CA ASN A 162 -14.86 8.50 6.73
C ASN A 162 -15.44 7.49 5.72
N VAL A 163 -14.95 6.27 5.72
CA VAL A 163 -15.34 5.23 4.77
C VAL A 163 -15.92 4.05 5.55
N CYS A 164 -17.17 3.70 5.24
CA CYS A 164 -17.74 2.43 5.69
C CYS A 164 -17.11 1.30 4.87
N PHE A 165 -16.47 0.36 5.54
CA PHE A 165 -16.02 -0.90 4.97
C PHE A 165 -17.20 -1.86 4.85
#